data_bcd8bb74b66a1fbf5a88df0c97f71775
#
_entry.id   bcd8bb74b66a1fbf5a88df0c97f71775
#
_cell.length_a   1.000
_cell.length_b   1.000
_cell.length_c   1.000
_cell.angle_alpha   90.00
_cell.angle_beta   90.00
_cell.angle_gamma   90.00
#
_symmetry.space_group_name_H-M   'P 1'
#
loop_
_entity.id
_entity.type
_entity.pdbx_description
1 polymer ?
#
loop_
_entity_poly.entity_id
_entity_poly.type
_entity_poly.pdbx_seq_one_letter_code
_entity_poly.pdbx_strand_id
1 'polypeptide(L)'
;TLAVSLHAPDDELRDTLVPINTRFKVQEVLDAAWYYADQTGRRISIEYAMIKDINDQAWRADLLGEKLGGNLVHVNLIPLNPTPGSKWTASRPEDEAEFVRRLKSHGVPVTVRDTRGRDIDGACGQLAAATKN
;
A
#
# COMPACT_ATOMS: atom_id res chain seq x y z
N THR A 1 2.95 1.56 17.06
CA THR A 1 2.21 1.76 15.82
C THR A 1 2.07 0.44 15.08
N LEU A 2 0.87 0.16 14.63
CA LEU A 2 0.62 -1.03 13.83
C LEU A 2 0.81 -0.70 12.36
N ALA A 3 1.63 -1.47 11.66
CA ALA A 3 1.86 -1.33 10.24
C ALA A 3 1.13 -2.43 9.49
N VAL A 4 0.42 -2.06 8.44
CA VAL A 4 -0.32 -2.99 7.60
C VAL A 4 0.19 -2.88 6.17
N SER A 5 0.71 -3.98 5.64
CA SER A 5 1.16 -4.02 4.25
C SER A 5 -0.06 -4.28 3.36
N LEU A 6 -0.58 -3.23 2.75
CA LEU A 6 -1.83 -3.32 2.01
C LEU A 6 -1.64 -3.59 0.52
N HIS A 7 -0.89 -2.75 -0.15
CA HIS A 7 -0.48 -2.84 -1.55
C HIS A 7 -1.58 -2.79 -2.60
N ALA A 8 -2.84 -2.88 -2.19
CA ALA A 8 -3.98 -2.67 -3.07
C ALA A 8 -5.22 -2.39 -2.23
N PRO A 9 -6.10 -1.48 -2.67
CA PRO A 9 -7.32 -1.19 -1.91
C PRO A 9 -8.48 -2.11 -2.28
N ASP A 10 -8.35 -2.84 -3.39
CA ASP A 10 -9.41 -3.70 -3.90
C ASP A 10 -9.00 -5.16 -3.77
N ASP A 11 -9.97 -6.00 -3.41
CA ASP A 11 -9.70 -7.41 -3.16
C ASP A 11 -9.22 -8.15 -4.40
N GLU A 12 -9.76 -7.79 -5.55
CA GLU A 12 -9.41 -8.46 -6.79
C GLU A 12 -7.90 -8.41 -7.04
N LEU A 13 -7.32 -7.23 -6.94
CA LEU A 13 -5.88 -7.09 -7.13
C LEU A 13 -5.11 -7.65 -5.94
N ARG A 14 -5.59 -7.36 -4.72
CA ARG A 14 -4.87 -7.79 -3.54
C ARG A 14 -4.80 -9.32 -3.42
N ASP A 15 -5.81 -10.02 -3.92
CA ASP A 15 -5.76 -11.49 -3.96
C ASP A 15 -4.55 -11.99 -4.75
N THR A 16 -4.15 -11.25 -5.78
CA THR A 16 -3.00 -11.65 -6.60
C THR A 16 -1.67 -11.21 -6.03
N LEU A 17 -1.63 -10.07 -5.34
CA LEU A 17 -0.39 -9.52 -4.80
C LEU A 17 -0.07 -10.05 -3.41
N VAL A 18 -1.09 -10.27 -2.60
CA VAL A 18 -0.95 -10.68 -1.21
C VAL A 18 -1.88 -11.88 -1.01
N PRO A 19 -1.39 -13.09 -1.17
CA PRO A 19 -2.25 -14.29 -1.17
C PRO A 19 -3.11 -14.47 0.07
N ILE A 20 -2.66 -13.97 1.23
CA ILE A 20 -3.45 -14.07 2.46
C ILE A 20 -4.79 -13.34 2.33
N ASN A 21 -4.92 -12.43 1.34
CA ASN A 21 -6.16 -11.70 1.13
C ASN A 21 -7.30 -12.62 0.69
N THR A 22 -7.01 -13.77 0.16
CA THR A 22 -8.06 -14.74 -0.18
C THR A 22 -8.79 -15.20 1.07
N ARG A 23 -8.11 -15.11 2.21
CA ARG A 23 -8.67 -15.51 3.49
C ARG A 23 -9.15 -14.34 4.32
N PHE A 24 -8.43 -13.19 4.26
CA PHE A 24 -8.78 -11.99 5.01
C PHE A 24 -8.85 -10.83 4.04
N LYS A 25 -10.06 -10.39 3.73
CA LYS A 25 -10.28 -9.36 2.73
C LYS A 25 -9.87 -7.99 3.24
N VAL A 26 -9.71 -7.05 2.31
CA VAL A 26 -9.25 -5.69 2.63
C VAL A 26 -10.07 -5.08 3.76
N GLN A 27 -11.39 -5.16 3.68
CA GLN A 27 -12.24 -4.53 4.69
C GLN A 27 -12.05 -5.16 6.06
N GLU A 28 -11.86 -6.48 6.11
CA GLU A 28 -11.63 -7.16 7.38
C GLU A 28 -10.31 -6.72 8.01
N VAL A 29 -9.28 -6.59 7.17
CA VAL A 29 -7.96 -6.15 7.64
C VAL A 29 -8.05 -4.73 8.18
N LEU A 30 -8.74 -3.85 7.46
CA LEU A 30 -8.90 -2.46 7.89
C LEU A 30 -9.75 -2.36 9.15
N ASP A 31 -10.82 -3.14 9.25
CA ASP A 31 -11.66 -3.13 10.45
C ASP A 31 -10.86 -3.53 11.69
N ALA A 32 -10.01 -4.54 11.55
CA ALA A 32 -9.13 -4.96 12.64
C ALA A 32 -8.14 -3.85 13.01
N ALA A 33 -7.63 -3.15 12.00
CA ALA A 33 -6.72 -2.03 12.23
C ALA A 33 -7.41 -0.88 12.95
N TRP A 34 -8.65 -0.56 12.54
CA TRP A 34 -9.42 0.50 13.19
C TRP A 34 -9.74 0.15 14.64
N TYR A 35 -10.05 -1.10 14.89
CA TYR A 35 -10.27 -1.57 16.26
C TYR A 35 -9.02 -1.37 17.11
N TYR A 36 -7.86 -1.75 16.57
CA TYR A 36 -6.58 -1.55 17.27
C TYR A 36 -6.34 -0.07 17.56
N ALA A 37 -6.55 0.79 16.56
CA ALA A 37 -6.34 2.23 16.73
C ALA A 37 -7.27 2.79 17.80
N ASP A 38 -8.51 2.35 17.80
CA ASP A 38 -9.51 2.80 18.76
C ASP A 38 -9.13 2.37 20.18
N GLN A 39 -8.67 1.15 20.34
CA GLN A 39 -8.30 0.62 21.67
C GLN A 39 -7.02 1.21 22.21
N THR A 40 -6.08 1.56 21.36
CA THR A 40 -4.76 2.01 21.80
C THR A 40 -4.52 3.50 21.65
N GLY A 41 -5.34 4.18 20.86
CA GLY A 41 -5.10 5.57 20.50
C GLY A 41 -3.90 5.74 19.58
N ARG A 42 -3.39 4.67 18.99
CA ARG A 42 -2.21 4.71 18.14
C ARG A 42 -2.57 4.70 16.68
N ARG A 43 -1.79 5.46 15.90
CA ARG A 43 -2.00 5.59 14.48
C ARG A 43 -1.64 4.29 13.75
N ILE A 44 -2.42 3.98 12.72
CA ILE A 44 -2.13 2.87 11.82
C ILE A 44 -1.25 3.37 10.68
N SER A 45 -0.23 2.61 10.34
CA SER A 45 0.62 2.89 9.18
C SER A 45 0.28 1.90 8.08
N ILE A 46 -0.11 2.42 6.92
CA ILE A 46 -0.40 1.60 5.75
C ILE A 46 0.82 1.62 4.85
N GLU A 47 1.42 0.47 4.61
CA GLU A 47 2.55 0.32 3.71
C GLU A 47 2.03 -0.08 2.34
N TYR A 48 2.46 0.63 1.30
CA TYR A 48 1.93 0.45 -0.05
C TYR A 48 3.08 0.54 -1.04
N ALA A 49 3.49 -0.59 -1.59
CA ALA A 49 4.55 -0.61 -2.60
C ALA A 49 3.96 -0.19 -3.94
N MET A 50 4.53 0.84 -4.55
CA MET A 50 4.04 1.39 -5.81
C MET A 50 4.63 0.62 -6.98
N ILE A 51 3.77 0.00 -7.77
CA ILE A 51 4.17 -0.85 -8.90
C ILE A 51 3.53 -0.30 -10.16
N LYS A 52 4.37 0.02 -11.14
CA LYS A 52 3.92 0.63 -12.40
C LYS A 52 2.82 -0.20 -13.07
N ASP A 53 1.73 0.45 -13.39
CA ASP A 53 0.59 -0.11 -14.13
C ASP A 53 -0.10 -1.30 -13.45
N ILE A 54 0.25 -1.57 -12.19
CA ILE A 54 -0.36 -2.67 -11.42
C ILE A 54 -1.29 -2.11 -10.34
N ASN A 55 -0.77 -1.26 -9.46
CA ASN A 55 -1.56 -0.76 -8.34
C ASN A 55 -1.50 0.76 -8.17
N ASP A 56 -0.98 1.48 -9.17
CA ASP A 56 -0.71 2.91 -9.06
C ASP A 56 -1.73 3.79 -9.79
N GLN A 57 -2.86 3.23 -10.21
CA GLN A 57 -3.88 3.99 -10.91
C GLN A 57 -4.55 5.00 -9.99
N ALA A 58 -4.92 6.14 -10.57
CA ALA A 58 -5.55 7.22 -9.81
C ALA A 58 -6.84 6.76 -9.12
N TRP A 59 -7.63 5.90 -9.78
CA TRP A 59 -8.87 5.42 -9.16
C TRP A 59 -8.60 4.56 -7.92
N ARG A 60 -7.46 3.88 -7.91
CA ARG A 60 -7.08 3.12 -6.72
C ARG A 60 -6.69 4.05 -5.58
N ALA A 61 -6.06 5.18 -5.88
CA ALA A 61 -5.78 6.18 -4.87
C ALA A 61 -7.07 6.71 -4.26
N ASP A 62 -8.07 6.99 -5.09
CA ASP A 62 -9.36 7.47 -4.60
C ASP A 62 -10.06 6.41 -3.75
N LEU A 63 -10.06 5.17 -4.20
CA LEU A 63 -10.66 4.08 -3.43
C LEU A 63 -9.98 3.91 -2.07
N LEU A 64 -8.65 3.94 -2.08
CA LEU A 64 -7.89 3.85 -0.84
C LEU A 64 -8.21 5.03 0.08
N GLY A 65 -8.25 6.23 -0.48
CA GLY A 65 -8.60 7.43 0.29
C GLY A 65 -9.98 7.35 0.90
N GLU A 66 -10.95 6.82 0.17
CA GLU A 66 -12.30 6.64 0.69
C GLU A 66 -12.31 5.67 1.87
N LYS A 67 -11.55 4.59 1.77
CA LYS A 67 -11.50 3.60 2.84
C LYS A 67 -10.76 4.09 4.06
N LEU A 68 -9.76 4.93 3.90
CA LEU A 68 -8.90 5.36 5.00
C LEU A 68 -9.32 6.68 5.61
N GLY A 69 -10.00 7.54 4.85
CA GLY A 69 -10.34 8.88 5.31
C GLY A 69 -11.16 8.87 6.60
N GLY A 70 -10.87 9.82 7.47
CA GLY A 70 -11.55 9.94 8.75
C GLY A 70 -11.01 9.03 9.85
N ASN A 71 -10.02 8.23 9.55
CA ASN A 71 -9.41 7.32 10.53
C ASN A 71 -8.03 7.80 10.93
N LEU A 72 -7.52 7.29 12.04
CA LEU A 72 -6.19 7.62 12.53
C LEU A 72 -5.16 6.79 11.76
N VAL A 73 -4.72 7.31 10.62
CA VAL A 73 -3.95 6.54 9.66
C VAL A 73 -2.93 7.41 8.94
N HIS A 74 -1.87 6.79 8.46
CA HIS A 74 -0.85 7.42 7.65
C HIS A 74 -0.40 6.41 6.59
N VAL A 75 -0.25 6.84 5.35
CA VAL A 75 0.16 5.95 4.26
C VAL A 75 1.63 6.20 3.93
N ASN A 76 2.41 5.13 3.91
CA ASN A 76 3.78 5.14 3.42
C ASN A 76 3.79 4.51 2.04
N LEU A 77 4.07 5.32 1.02
CA LEU A 77 4.25 4.82 -0.33
C LEU A 77 5.71 4.45 -0.51
N ILE A 78 5.96 3.27 -1.02
CA ILE A 78 7.30 2.73 -1.17
C ILE A 78 7.57 2.54 -2.65
N PRO A 79 8.43 3.39 -3.26
CA PRO A 79 8.80 3.18 -4.66
C PRO A 79 9.50 1.84 -4.82
N LEU A 80 9.12 1.09 -5.84
CA LEU A 80 9.68 -0.22 -6.06
C LEU A 80 11.03 -0.09 -6.77
N ASN A 81 12.07 -0.71 -6.21
CA ASN A 81 13.34 -0.83 -6.89
C ASN A 81 13.30 -2.09 -7.76
N PRO A 82 13.56 -1.97 -9.07
CA PRO A 82 13.61 -3.17 -9.90
C PRO A 82 14.72 -4.09 -9.42
N THR A 83 14.42 -5.37 -9.37
CA THR A 83 15.42 -6.38 -9.06
C THR A 83 15.59 -7.30 -10.25
N PRO A 84 16.78 -7.91 -10.43
CA PRO A 84 16.96 -8.83 -11.54
C PRO A 84 15.91 -9.92 -11.53
N GLY A 85 15.32 -10.16 -12.68
CA GLY A 85 14.30 -11.19 -12.81
C GLY A 85 12.90 -10.75 -12.43
N SER A 86 12.73 -9.56 -11.83
CA SER A 86 11.41 -9.05 -11.51
C SER A 86 10.77 -8.43 -12.75
N LYS A 87 9.49 -8.73 -12.96
CA LYS A 87 8.70 -8.08 -14.02
C LYS A 87 8.13 -6.75 -13.56
N TRP A 88 8.22 -6.45 -12.28
CA TRP A 88 7.65 -5.23 -11.71
C TRP A 88 8.68 -4.11 -11.73
N THR A 89 8.20 -2.89 -12.01
CA THR A 89 9.02 -1.70 -12.02
C THR A 89 8.36 -0.59 -11.22
N ALA A 90 9.14 0.44 -10.90
CA ALA A 90 8.64 1.59 -10.17
C ALA A 90 7.64 2.37 -11.02
N SER A 91 6.67 2.99 -10.33
CA SER A 91 5.69 3.86 -10.98
C SER A 91 6.37 5.03 -11.67
N ARG A 92 5.73 5.54 -12.73
CA ARG A 92 6.17 6.78 -13.36
C ARG A 92 6.06 7.92 -12.36
N PRO A 93 6.99 8.89 -12.38
CA PRO A 93 6.92 10.00 -11.41
C PRO A 93 5.57 10.74 -11.43
N GLU A 94 4.99 10.93 -12.61
CA GLU A 94 3.70 11.61 -12.71
C GLU A 94 2.56 10.80 -12.10
N ASP A 95 2.62 9.48 -12.23
CA ASP A 95 1.60 8.60 -11.63
C ASP A 95 1.75 8.57 -10.10
N GLU A 96 2.97 8.55 -9.62
CA GLU A 96 3.20 8.61 -8.19
C GLU A 96 2.70 9.93 -7.62
N ALA A 97 3.00 11.05 -8.29
CA ALA A 97 2.56 12.37 -7.83
C ALA A 97 1.04 12.46 -7.80
N GLU A 98 0.37 11.92 -8.82
CA GLU A 98 -1.09 11.94 -8.87
C GLU A 98 -1.68 11.06 -7.78
N PHE A 99 -1.08 9.91 -7.50
CA PHE A 99 -1.53 9.02 -6.44
C PHE A 99 -1.46 9.74 -5.09
N VAL A 100 -0.35 10.42 -4.81
CA VAL A 100 -0.19 11.21 -3.58
C VAL A 100 -1.25 12.30 -3.51
N ARG A 101 -1.44 13.04 -4.60
CA ARG A 101 -2.40 14.13 -4.64
C ARG A 101 -3.82 13.64 -4.34
N ARG A 102 -4.20 12.51 -4.92
CA ARG A 102 -5.51 11.94 -4.69
C ARG A 102 -5.73 11.51 -3.25
N LEU A 103 -4.74 10.84 -2.66
CA LEU A 103 -4.84 10.45 -1.25
C LEU A 103 -4.99 11.67 -0.36
N LYS A 104 -4.18 12.70 -0.60
CA LYS A 104 -4.25 13.92 0.21
C LYS A 104 -5.60 14.62 0.07
N SER A 105 -6.22 14.52 -1.11
CA SER A 105 -7.53 15.13 -1.32
C SER A 105 -8.63 14.47 -0.47
N HIS A 106 -8.39 13.25 -0.02
CA HIS A 106 -9.28 12.56 0.91
C HIS A 106 -8.90 12.80 2.38
N GLY A 107 -7.94 13.67 2.63
CA GLY A 107 -7.50 13.97 3.99
C GLY A 107 -6.58 12.94 4.59
N VAL A 108 -5.97 12.10 3.77
CA VAL A 108 -5.09 11.03 4.23
C VAL A 108 -3.64 11.51 4.19
N PRO A 109 -2.93 11.51 5.33
CA PRO A 109 -1.50 11.85 5.33
C PRO A 109 -0.69 10.81 4.57
N VAL A 110 0.23 11.26 3.74
CA VAL A 110 1.03 10.40 2.86
C VAL A 110 2.49 10.80 2.94
N THR A 111 3.36 9.81 3.02
CA THR A 111 4.80 10.00 2.89
C THR A 111 5.29 9.08 1.79
N VAL A 112 6.16 9.58 0.93
CA VAL A 112 6.85 8.73 -0.05
C VAL A 112 8.21 8.42 0.54
N ARG A 113 8.46 7.14 0.79
CA ARG A 113 9.72 6.71 1.40
C ARG A 113 10.79 6.58 0.33
N ASP A 114 11.92 7.24 0.53
CA ASP A 114 13.05 7.07 -0.37
C ASP A 114 13.85 5.86 0.09
N THR A 115 13.71 4.77 -0.67
CA THR A 115 14.37 3.51 -0.35
C THR A 115 15.44 3.14 -1.36
N ARG A 116 15.82 4.08 -2.23
CA ARG A 116 16.85 3.79 -3.21
C ARG A 116 18.14 3.36 -2.52
N GLY A 117 18.70 2.26 -3.00
CA GLY A 117 19.92 1.71 -2.42
C GLY A 117 19.73 1.10 -1.05
N ARG A 118 18.50 1.05 -0.57
CA ARG A 118 18.17 0.49 0.70
C ARG A 118 17.59 -0.89 0.55
N ASP A 119 17.30 -1.45 1.68
CA ASP A 119 16.73 -2.78 1.76
C ASP A 119 15.23 -2.70 1.50
N ILE A 120 14.86 -2.53 0.26
CA ILE A 120 13.48 -2.63 -0.16
C ILE A 120 13.09 -4.09 -0.37
N ASP A 121 14.07 -4.98 -0.30
CA ASP A 121 13.82 -6.40 -0.50
C ASP A 121 12.78 -6.95 0.47
N GLY A 122 12.72 -6.38 1.68
CA GLY A 122 11.71 -6.81 2.64
C GLY A 122 10.30 -6.63 2.10
N ALA A 123 9.99 -5.44 1.57
CA ALA A 123 8.68 -5.18 1.00
C ALA A 123 8.49 -5.98 -0.28
N CYS A 124 9.51 -6.00 -1.13
CA CYS A 124 9.47 -6.81 -2.34
C CYS A 124 9.36 -8.29 -2.01
N GLY A 125 10.00 -8.72 -0.95
CA GLY A 125 9.94 -10.10 -0.51
C GLY A 125 8.55 -10.53 -0.12
N GLN A 126 7.80 -9.66 0.54
CA GLN A 126 6.43 -9.97 0.92
C GLN A 126 5.51 -10.07 -0.28
N LEU A 127 5.67 -9.14 -1.24
CA LEU A 127 4.96 -9.23 -2.49
C LEU A 127 5.47 -10.39 -3.32
N ALA A 128 6.77 -10.57 -3.33
CA ALA A 128 7.38 -11.59 -4.14
C ALA A 128 7.17 -12.98 -3.57
N ALA A 129 6.80 -13.11 -2.32
CA ALA A 129 6.35 -14.41 -1.83
C ALA A 129 5.19 -14.90 -2.69
N ALA A 130 4.48 -13.96 -3.29
CA ALA A 130 3.43 -14.30 -4.24
C ALA A 130 3.95 -14.53 -5.65
N THR A 131 5.16 -14.05 -5.97
CA THR A 131 5.65 -14.08 -7.34
C THR A 131 7.00 -14.74 -7.50
N LYS A 132 7.83 -14.63 -6.48
CA LYS A 132 9.19 -15.07 -6.60
C LYS A 132 9.33 -16.55 -6.35
N ASN A 133 8.33 -17.16 -6.02
CA ASN A 133 8.36 -18.60 -5.83
C ASN A 133 7.64 -19.31 -6.93
#